data_e54ba088c730ba9322ed4884b65b02c3
#
_entry.id   e54ba088c730ba9322ed4884b65b02c3
#
_cell.length_a   1.000
_cell.length_b   1.000
_cell.length_c   1.000
_cell.angle_alpha   90.00
_cell.angle_beta   90.00
_cell.angle_gamma   90.00
#
_symmetry.space_group_name_H-M   'P 1'
#
loop_
_entity.id
_entity.type
_entity.pdbx_description
1 polymer ?
#
loop_
_entity_poly.entity_id
_entity_poly.type
_entity_poly.pdbx_seq_one_letter_code
_entity_poly.pdbx_strand_id
1 'polypeptide(L)'
;TTEETTTAEATEHGDGDSPVTSQTVEAIFDAVAAVAPEIREGLPGRRVYLDEENPSGEEVLAADVHADDLLCDRLTAIDGVGGYASEEGESVVDAGEGFAVTCDPLDGSSNLASNNAMGTIVGVYDAELPATGDAVVAAGYVLYGPITTMVVARDRVTEYLVHDDGSREE
;
A
#
# COMPACT_ATOMS: atom_id res chain seq x y z
N THR A 1 -34.71 13.80 49.08
CA THR A 1 -34.15 12.73 48.17
C THR A 1 -34.17 13.28 46.78
N THR A 2 -33.03 13.80 46.37
CA THR A 2 -32.82 14.43 45.04
C THR A 2 -32.04 13.43 44.19
N GLU A 3 -32.65 12.97 43.11
CA GLU A 3 -31.97 12.12 42.12
C GLU A 3 -31.23 13.03 41.13
N GLU A 4 -29.90 12.92 41.12
CA GLU A 4 -29.05 13.51 40.08
C GLU A 4 -29.06 12.55 38.87
N THR A 5 -29.63 13.05 37.79
CA THR A 5 -29.55 12.39 36.48
C THR A 5 -28.24 12.81 35.83
N THR A 6 -27.26 11.92 35.81
CA THR A 6 -26.01 12.09 35.05
C THR A 6 -26.31 11.81 33.58
N THR A 7 -26.30 12.86 32.76
CA THR A 7 -26.35 12.77 31.30
C THR A 7 -24.94 12.41 30.81
N ALA A 8 -24.78 11.21 30.26
CA ALA A 8 -23.59 10.84 29.56
C ALA A 8 -23.53 11.58 28.19
N GLU A 9 -22.56 12.48 28.04
CA GLU A 9 -22.20 13.07 26.75
C GLU A 9 -21.64 11.97 25.85
N ALA A 10 -22.36 11.67 24.77
CA ALA A 10 -21.85 10.88 23.68
C ALA A 10 -20.81 11.75 22.95
N THR A 11 -19.55 11.37 23.02
CA THR A 11 -18.50 11.89 22.15
C THR A 11 -18.83 11.48 20.72
N GLU A 12 -19.27 12.44 19.91
CA GLU A 12 -19.35 12.31 18.47
C GLU A 12 -17.94 12.07 17.96
N HIS A 13 -17.70 10.88 17.42
CA HIS A 13 -16.53 10.61 16.59
C HIS A 13 -16.66 11.45 15.34
N GLY A 14 -15.78 12.41 15.21
CA GLY A 14 -15.71 13.33 14.09
C GLY A 14 -15.50 12.60 12.77
N ASP A 15 -16.26 13.07 11.85
CA ASP A 15 -16.31 12.79 10.42
C ASP A 15 -14.89 12.75 9.80
N GLY A 16 -14.35 11.56 9.59
CA GLY A 16 -12.96 11.33 9.15
C GLY A 16 -12.76 11.48 7.63
N ASP A 17 -13.76 11.94 6.85
CA ASP A 17 -13.60 12.07 5.41
C ASP A 17 -13.57 13.53 4.95
N SER A 18 -12.44 14.21 5.23
CA SER A 18 -12.12 15.48 4.58
C SER A 18 -11.89 15.25 3.09
N PRO A 19 -12.33 16.15 2.19
CA PRO A 19 -12.06 16.06 0.76
C PRO A 19 -10.57 15.90 0.42
N VAL A 20 -9.67 16.44 1.23
CA VAL A 20 -8.21 16.31 1.07
C VAL A 20 -7.76 14.87 1.37
N THR A 21 -8.26 14.30 2.47
CA THR A 21 -8.00 12.90 2.85
C THR A 21 -8.41 11.93 1.74
N SER A 22 -9.60 12.15 1.17
CA SER A 22 -10.12 11.35 0.06
C SER A 22 -9.25 11.44 -1.18
N GLN A 23 -8.75 12.62 -1.53
CA GLN A 23 -7.92 12.85 -2.71
C GLN A 23 -6.53 12.21 -2.59
N THR A 24 -5.90 12.30 -1.41
CA THR A 24 -4.58 11.70 -1.19
C THR A 24 -4.65 10.17 -1.25
N VAL A 25 -5.64 9.55 -0.60
CA VAL A 25 -5.84 8.10 -0.67
C VAL A 25 -6.08 7.63 -2.11
N GLU A 26 -6.88 8.37 -2.88
CA GLU A 26 -7.10 8.07 -4.29
C GLU A 26 -5.81 8.18 -5.10
N ALA A 27 -5.02 9.25 -4.89
CA ALA A 27 -3.73 9.44 -5.55
C ALA A 27 -2.73 8.32 -5.24
N ILE A 28 -2.74 7.78 -4.01
CA ILE A 28 -1.91 6.63 -3.63
C ILE A 28 -2.25 5.41 -4.50
N PHE A 29 -3.54 5.04 -4.60
CA PHE A 29 -3.94 3.88 -5.40
C PHE A 29 -3.84 4.12 -6.90
N ASP A 30 -3.99 5.35 -7.38
CA ASP A 30 -3.68 5.72 -8.77
C ASP A 30 -2.19 5.52 -9.08
N ALA A 31 -1.30 5.91 -8.17
CA ALA A 31 0.14 5.71 -8.32
C ALA A 31 0.52 4.23 -8.30
N VAL A 32 -0.09 3.43 -7.40
CA VAL A 32 0.09 1.97 -7.36
C VAL A 32 -0.35 1.32 -8.68
N ALA A 33 -1.51 1.70 -9.22
CA ALA A 33 -1.99 1.20 -10.51
C ALA A 33 -1.04 1.62 -11.65
N ALA A 34 -0.58 2.87 -11.63
CA ALA A 34 0.29 3.41 -12.67
C ALA A 34 1.66 2.72 -12.74
N VAL A 35 2.18 2.26 -11.60
CA VAL A 35 3.49 1.57 -11.53
C VAL A 35 3.38 0.06 -11.78
N ALA A 36 2.22 -0.53 -11.64
CA ALA A 36 2.01 -1.98 -11.76
C ALA A 36 2.49 -2.58 -13.10
N PRO A 37 2.26 -1.95 -14.27
CA PRO A 37 2.81 -2.46 -15.52
C PRO A 37 4.34 -2.48 -15.54
N GLU A 38 5.01 -1.45 -14.98
CA GLU A 38 6.47 -1.36 -14.93
C GLU A 38 7.09 -2.44 -14.03
N ILE A 39 6.47 -2.70 -12.88
CA ILE A 39 6.83 -3.83 -12.01
C ILE A 39 6.72 -5.13 -12.80
N ARG A 40 5.55 -5.39 -13.42
CA ARG A 40 5.27 -6.61 -14.17
C ARG A 40 6.28 -6.84 -15.31
N GLU A 41 6.59 -5.80 -16.09
CA GLU A 41 7.59 -5.86 -17.16
C GLU A 41 9.00 -6.14 -16.64
N GLY A 42 9.31 -5.71 -15.43
CA GLY A 42 10.58 -5.92 -14.77
C GLY A 42 10.82 -7.35 -14.26
N LEU A 43 9.78 -8.15 -14.02
CA LEU A 43 9.86 -9.47 -13.39
C LEU A 43 10.74 -10.49 -14.16
N PRO A 44 10.60 -10.64 -15.50
CA PRO A 44 11.34 -11.67 -16.24
C PRO A 44 12.86 -11.59 -16.13
N GLY A 45 13.40 -10.37 -16.02
CA GLY A 45 14.84 -10.12 -15.93
C GLY A 45 15.42 -10.21 -14.51
N ARG A 46 14.57 -10.36 -13.48
CA ARG A 46 14.95 -10.24 -12.06
C ARG A 46 14.66 -11.50 -11.23
N ARG A 47 14.77 -12.66 -11.83
CA ARG A 47 14.53 -13.97 -11.20
C ARG A 47 15.76 -14.49 -10.45
N VAL A 48 16.56 -13.62 -9.89
CA VAL A 48 17.83 -13.94 -9.22
C VAL A 48 17.73 -13.52 -7.77
N TYR A 49 18.02 -14.46 -6.86
CA TYR A 49 18.20 -14.12 -5.45
C TYR A 49 19.48 -13.32 -5.25
N LEU A 50 19.40 -12.31 -4.42
CA LEU A 50 20.54 -11.53 -3.95
C LEU A 50 21.14 -12.26 -2.74
N ASP A 51 22.38 -11.93 -2.41
CA ASP A 51 23.07 -12.49 -1.23
C ASP A 51 22.73 -11.62 0.02
N GLU A 52 21.44 -11.34 0.19
CA GLU A 52 20.87 -10.45 1.21
C GLU A 52 19.56 -11.07 1.74
N GLU A 53 19.23 -10.76 3.00
CA GLU A 53 17.95 -11.11 3.64
C GLU A 53 17.20 -9.83 3.98
N ASN A 54 15.87 -9.85 3.82
CA ASN A 54 15.01 -8.74 4.24
C ASN A 54 14.84 -8.73 5.78
N PRO A 55 14.23 -7.69 6.38
CA PRO A 55 14.01 -7.62 7.83
C PRO A 55 13.17 -8.79 8.40
N SER A 56 12.39 -9.46 7.56
CA SER A 56 11.63 -10.66 7.92
C SER A 56 12.48 -11.94 7.91
N GLY A 57 13.73 -11.88 7.39
CA GLY A 57 14.67 -13.00 7.29
C GLY A 57 14.44 -13.88 6.07
N GLU A 58 13.82 -13.36 5.03
CA GLU A 58 13.66 -14.03 3.74
C GLU A 58 14.75 -13.62 2.76
N GLU A 59 15.14 -14.55 1.86
CA GLU A 59 16.08 -14.24 0.77
C GLU A 59 15.44 -13.27 -0.22
N VAL A 60 16.09 -12.15 -0.47
CA VAL A 60 15.59 -11.08 -1.34
C VAL A 60 15.80 -11.42 -2.80
N LEU A 61 14.76 -11.34 -3.62
CA LEU A 61 14.88 -11.38 -5.07
C LEU A 61 15.20 -9.98 -5.62
N ALA A 62 15.94 -9.93 -6.72
CA ALA A 62 16.15 -8.66 -7.43
C ALA A 62 14.82 -8.04 -7.93
N ALA A 63 13.75 -8.82 -8.03
CA ALA A 63 12.42 -8.35 -8.34
C ALA A 63 11.78 -7.56 -7.19
N ASP A 64 12.00 -8.00 -5.93
CA ASP A 64 11.49 -7.34 -4.73
C ASP A 64 12.07 -5.92 -4.62
N VAL A 65 13.39 -5.81 -4.72
CA VAL A 65 14.09 -4.50 -4.70
C VAL A 65 13.60 -3.58 -5.81
N HIS A 66 13.42 -4.12 -7.02
CA HIS A 66 12.93 -3.33 -8.14
C HIS A 66 11.51 -2.81 -7.92
N ALA A 67 10.62 -3.64 -7.39
CA ALA A 67 9.25 -3.25 -7.09
C ALA A 67 9.22 -2.21 -5.95
N ASP A 68 10.04 -2.42 -4.91
CA ASP A 68 10.15 -1.51 -3.79
C ASP A 68 10.67 -0.12 -4.21
N ASP A 69 11.76 -0.07 -4.98
CA ASP A 69 12.32 1.19 -5.50
C ASP A 69 11.25 2.00 -6.27
N LEU A 70 10.51 1.35 -7.16
CA LEU A 70 9.47 2.00 -7.96
C LEU A 70 8.32 2.52 -7.10
N LEU A 71 7.85 1.72 -6.14
CA LEU A 71 6.74 2.09 -5.26
C LEU A 71 7.15 3.20 -4.29
N CYS A 72 8.32 3.08 -3.67
CA CYS A 72 8.87 4.09 -2.78
C CYS A 72 8.98 5.45 -3.48
N ASP A 73 9.61 5.50 -4.65
CA ASP A 73 9.78 6.73 -5.43
C ASP A 73 8.45 7.39 -5.80
N ARG A 74 7.45 6.58 -6.20
CA ARG A 74 6.14 7.11 -6.62
C ARG A 74 5.27 7.55 -5.45
N LEU A 75 5.25 6.77 -4.37
CA LEU A 75 4.36 7.03 -3.24
C LEU A 75 4.88 8.17 -2.36
N THR A 76 6.20 8.26 -2.13
CA THR A 76 6.79 9.36 -1.35
C THR A 76 6.77 10.71 -2.06
N ALA A 77 6.54 10.72 -3.38
CA ALA A 77 6.37 11.96 -4.15
C ALA A 77 4.94 12.55 -4.09
N ILE A 78 3.99 11.86 -3.46
CA ILE A 78 2.59 12.32 -3.36
C ILE A 78 2.44 13.29 -2.21
N ASP A 79 1.89 14.48 -2.48
CA ASP A 79 1.54 15.44 -1.44
C ASP A 79 0.53 14.83 -0.45
N GLY A 80 0.86 14.84 0.85
CA GLY A 80 0.06 14.25 1.90
C GLY A 80 0.41 12.79 2.23
N VAL A 81 1.47 12.23 1.64
CA VAL A 81 2.16 11.04 2.15
C VAL A 81 3.30 11.49 3.06
N GLY A 82 3.28 11.06 4.31
CA GLY A 82 4.27 11.43 5.34
C GLY A 82 5.32 10.36 5.59
N GLY A 83 5.03 9.11 5.29
CA GLY A 83 5.98 8.02 5.49
C GLY A 83 5.69 6.80 4.62
N TYR A 84 6.75 6.06 4.28
CA TYR A 84 6.68 4.79 3.55
C TYR A 84 7.46 3.72 4.30
N ALA A 85 6.83 2.61 4.58
CA ALA A 85 7.46 1.44 5.18
C ALA A 85 7.24 0.22 4.29
N SER A 86 8.32 -0.44 3.94
CA SER A 86 8.32 -1.64 3.09
C SER A 86 8.74 -2.87 3.89
N GLU A 87 8.31 -4.04 3.45
CA GLU A 87 8.83 -5.31 3.92
C GLU A 87 10.33 -5.44 3.63
N GLU A 88 10.81 -4.86 2.54
CA GLU A 88 12.20 -4.88 2.13
C GLU A 88 13.07 -3.83 2.86
N GLY A 89 12.44 -2.88 3.55
CA GLY A 89 13.11 -1.77 4.22
C GLY A 89 13.29 -1.96 5.72
N GLU A 90 14.47 -1.63 6.26
CA GLU A 90 14.75 -1.69 7.71
C GLU A 90 14.05 -0.57 8.50
N SER A 91 13.62 0.51 7.85
CA SER A 91 13.08 1.70 8.50
C SER A 91 12.06 2.41 7.63
N VAL A 92 11.22 3.22 8.28
CA VAL A 92 10.28 4.10 7.57
C VAL A 92 11.06 5.18 6.83
N VAL A 93 10.77 5.35 5.55
CA VAL A 93 11.25 6.48 4.73
C VAL A 93 10.39 7.69 5.07
N ASP A 94 11.01 8.76 5.56
CA ASP A 94 10.35 10.03 5.87
C ASP A 94 10.06 10.79 4.55
N ALA A 95 8.80 11.09 4.30
CA ALA A 95 8.34 11.87 3.15
C ALA A 95 7.66 13.20 3.55
N GLY A 96 7.61 13.51 4.85
CA GLY A 96 7.04 14.73 5.39
C GLY A 96 5.81 14.51 6.27
N GLU A 97 4.79 15.34 6.13
CA GLU A 97 3.55 15.25 6.91
C GLU A 97 2.44 14.57 6.08
N GLY A 98 1.66 13.70 6.71
CA GLY A 98 0.50 13.07 6.07
C GLY A 98 0.33 11.61 6.44
N PHE A 99 -0.31 10.86 5.54
CA PHE A 99 -0.55 9.42 5.72
C PHE A 99 0.74 8.63 5.69
N ALA A 100 0.81 7.61 6.52
CA ALA A 100 1.84 6.59 6.36
C ALA A 100 1.33 5.47 5.44
N VAL A 101 2.20 4.99 4.55
CA VAL A 101 1.93 3.89 3.64
C VAL A 101 2.82 2.71 4.01
N THR A 102 2.21 1.55 4.21
CA THR A 102 2.94 0.28 4.34
C THR A 102 2.83 -0.49 3.04
N CYS A 103 3.88 -1.18 2.64
CA CYS A 103 3.93 -1.92 1.40
C CYS A 103 4.64 -3.26 1.57
N ASP A 104 4.04 -4.32 1.03
CA ASP A 104 4.75 -5.49 0.57
C ASP A 104 4.83 -5.36 -0.97
N PRO A 105 6.03 -5.06 -1.50
CA PRO A 105 6.19 -4.73 -2.92
C PRO A 105 5.87 -5.88 -3.85
N LEU A 106 6.17 -7.12 -3.42
CA LEU A 106 5.96 -8.30 -4.26
C LEU A 106 5.60 -9.54 -3.42
N ASP A 107 4.43 -9.51 -2.76
CA ASP A 107 3.88 -10.64 -2.01
C ASP A 107 3.88 -11.92 -2.85
N GLY A 108 4.48 -12.96 -2.27
CA GLY A 108 4.65 -14.23 -2.94
C GLY A 108 5.74 -14.22 -4.03
N SER A 109 6.79 -13.42 -3.89
CA SER A 109 7.88 -13.29 -4.87
C SER A 109 8.54 -14.63 -5.22
N SER A 110 8.59 -15.59 -4.30
CA SER A 110 9.05 -16.97 -4.54
C SER A 110 8.26 -17.68 -5.66
N ASN A 111 7.01 -17.28 -5.92
CA ASN A 111 6.18 -17.78 -7.01
C ASN A 111 6.74 -17.41 -8.39
N LEU A 112 7.62 -16.41 -8.48
CA LEU A 112 8.27 -16.02 -9.74
C LEU A 112 9.07 -17.18 -10.35
N ALA A 113 9.67 -18.03 -9.51
CA ALA A 113 10.42 -19.21 -9.97
C ALA A 113 9.53 -20.23 -10.71
N SER A 114 8.29 -20.39 -10.26
CA SER A 114 7.29 -21.33 -10.80
C SER A 114 6.30 -20.67 -11.77
N ASN A 115 6.46 -19.38 -12.06
CA ASN A 115 5.58 -18.58 -12.91
C ASN A 115 4.10 -18.61 -12.45
N ASN A 116 3.90 -18.53 -11.14
CA ASN A 116 2.58 -18.38 -10.53
C ASN A 116 2.30 -16.91 -10.22
N ALA A 117 1.03 -16.60 -9.86
CA ALA A 117 0.61 -15.26 -9.50
C ALA A 117 1.32 -14.76 -8.23
N MET A 118 1.58 -13.47 -8.19
CA MET A 118 2.11 -12.70 -7.08
C MET A 118 1.45 -11.33 -7.07
N GLY A 119 1.69 -10.51 -6.05
CA GLY A 119 0.99 -9.26 -5.92
C GLY A 119 1.77 -8.20 -5.17
N THR A 120 1.25 -6.98 -5.15
CA THR A 120 1.68 -5.88 -4.28
C THR A 120 0.58 -5.64 -3.26
N ILE A 121 0.92 -5.52 -1.98
CA ILE A 121 -0.03 -5.21 -0.90
C ILE A 121 0.29 -3.82 -0.35
N VAL A 122 -0.76 -2.99 -0.18
CA VAL A 122 -0.61 -1.61 0.32
C VAL A 122 -1.62 -1.34 1.43
N GLY A 123 -1.14 -0.76 2.53
CA GLY A 123 -1.96 -0.22 3.61
C GLY A 123 -1.73 1.28 3.77
N VAL A 124 -2.79 2.04 4.00
CA VAL A 124 -2.74 3.49 4.24
C VAL A 124 -3.25 3.78 5.64
N TYR A 125 -2.46 4.51 6.42
CA TYR A 125 -2.70 4.78 7.83
C TYR A 125 -2.78 6.28 8.09
N ASP A 126 -3.79 6.69 8.85
CA ASP A 126 -3.87 8.05 9.40
C ASP A 126 -3.16 8.11 10.78
N ALA A 127 -1.90 7.76 10.78
CA ALA A 127 -1.01 7.78 11.93
C ALA A 127 0.45 7.61 11.51
N GLU A 128 1.38 8.02 12.37
CA GLU A 128 2.80 7.66 12.22
C GLU A 128 3.01 6.16 12.51
N LEU A 129 3.96 5.54 11.81
CA LEU A 129 4.33 4.14 12.03
C LEU A 129 5.38 4.01 13.15
N PRO A 130 5.30 2.95 13.98
CA PRO A 130 4.36 1.84 13.93
C PRO A 130 2.96 2.22 14.44
N ALA A 131 1.92 1.80 13.74
CA ALA A 131 0.52 2.05 14.05
C ALA A 131 -0.26 0.77 14.28
N THR A 132 -1.46 0.88 14.85
CA THR A 132 -2.40 -0.22 15.05
C THR A 132 -3.44 -0.27 13.93
N GLY A 133 -4.12 -1.39 13.76
CA GLY A 133 -5.06 -1.60 12.66
C GLY A 133 -6.28 -0.67 12.66
N ASP A 134 -6.57 0.00 13.77
CA ASP A 134 -7.63 1.01 13.88
C ASP A 134 -7.28 2.34 13.20
N ALA A 135 -6.00 2.56 12.89
CA ALA A 135 -5.53 3.70 12.12
C ALA A 135 -5.57 3.47 10.59
N VAL A 136 -5.91 2.26 10.13
CA VAL A 136 -6.03 1.96 8.69
C VAL A 136 -7.23 2.68 8.11
N VAL A 137 -7.00 3.52 7.12
CA VAL A 137 -8.06 4.25 6.40
C VAL A 137 -8.36 3.66 5.03
N ALA A 138 -7.40 2.93 4.46
CA ALA A 138 -7.59 2.17 3.22
C ALA A 138 -6.56 1.05 3.12
N ALA A 139 -6.89 0.02 2.37
CA ALA A 139 -5.96 -1.05 2.01
C ALA A 139 -6.27 -1.57 0.62
N GLY A 140 -5.28 -2.13 -0.06
CA GLY A 140 -5.49 -2.72 -1.36
C GLY A 140 -4.38 -3.68 -1.75
N TYR A 141 -4.63 -4.42 -2.82
CA TYR A 141 -3.61 -5.24 -3.43
C TYR A 141 -3.73 -5.23 -4.95
N VAL A 142 -2.60 -5.39 -5.60
CA VAL A 142 -2.51 -5.66 -7.03
C VAL A 142 -2.18 -7.13 -7.24
N LEU A 143 -2.86 -7.81 -8.15
CA LEU A 143 -2.57 -9.19 -8.53
C LEU A 143 -1.97 -9.22 -9.93
N TYR A 144 -0.74 -9.72 -10.05
CA TYR A 144 -0.04 -9.94 -11.31
C TYR A 144 -0.32 -11.35 -11.83
N GLY A 145 -1.41 -11.50 -12.57
CA GLY A 145 -1.84 -12.75 -13.20
C GLY A 145 -1.82 -12.68 -14.73
N PRO A 146 -2.62 -13.50 -15.42
CA PRO A 146 -2.83 -13.37 -16.87
C PRO A 146 -3.34 -11.98 -17.27
N ILE A 147 -4.12 -11.36 -16.40
CA ILE A 147 -4.48 -9.93 -16.41
C ILE A 147 -4.03 -9.35 -15.07
N THR A 148 -3.79 -8.05 -15.03
CA THR A 148 -3.50 -7.35 -13.77
C THR A 148 -4.78 -6.78 -13.22
N THR A 149 -5.11 -7.14 -11.98
CA THR A 149 -6.26 -6.56 -11.25
C THR A 149 -5.79 -5.88 -9.98
N MET A 150 -6.58 -4.93 -9.48
CA MET A 150 -6.35 -4.26 -8.21
C MET A 150 -7.65 -4.26 -7.41
N VAL A 151 -7.57 -4.59 -6.13
CA VAL A 151 -8.69 -4.43 -5.21
C VAL A 151 -8.34 -3.36 -4.19
N VAL A 152 -9.25 -2.43 -3.98
CA VAL A 152 -9.13 -1.37 -2.97
C VAL A 152 -10.29 -1.47 -2.00
N ALA A 153 -10.00 -1.53 -0.72
CA ALA A 153 -10.94 -1.45 0.38
C ALA A 153 -10.77 -0.10 1.10
N ARG A 154 -11.84 0.66 1.13
CA ARG A 154 -11.99 1.91 1.85
C ARG A 154 -13.39 1.95 2.45
N ASP A 155 -14.29 2.85 2.04
CA ASP A 155 -15.70 2.85 2.41
C ASP A 155 -16.47 1.64 1.83
N ARG A 156 -16.00 1.16 0.71
CA ARG A 156 -16.45 -0.05 0.00
C ARG A 156 -15.24 -0.81 -0.55
N VAL A 157 -15.45 -2.04 -0.94
CA VAL A 157 -14.46 -2.83 -1.68
C VAL A 157 -14.77 -2.69 -3.17
N THR A 158 -13.75 -2.30 -3.94
CA THR A 158 -13.85 -2.14 -5.40
C THR A 158 -12.72 -2.91 -6.07
N GLU A 159 -13.06 -3.67 -7.10
CA GLU A 159 -12.09 -4.33 -7.98
C GLU A 159 -11.91 -3.51 -9.25
N TYR A 160 -10.68 -3.40 -9.71
CA TYR A 160 -10.29 -2.70 -10.93
C TYR A 160 -9.49 -3.63 -11.84
N LEU A 161 -9.71 -3.48 -13.14
CA LEU A 161 -8.76 -3.94 -14.15
C LEU A 161 -7.67 -2.86 -14.28
N VAL A 162 -6.40 -3.28 -14.24
CA VAL A 162 -5.26 -2.38 -14.48
C VAL A 162 -4.73 -2.64 -15.89
N HIS A 163 -4.75 -1.58 -16.71
CA HIS A 163 -4.31 -1.62 -18.09
C HIS A 163 -2.79 -1.45 -18.22
N ASP A 164 -2.24 -1.79 -19.39
CA ASP A 164 -0.79 -1.69 -19.66
C ASP A 164 -0.27 -0.22 -19.64
N ASP A 165 -1.14 0.76 -19.73
CA ASP A 165 -0.81 2.18 -19.55
C ASP A 165 -0.88 2.67 -18.11
N GLY A 166 -1.18 1.78 -17.18
CA GLY A 166 -1.32 2.08 -15.75
C GLY A 166 -2.66 2.71 -15.37
N SER A 167 -3.58 2.90 -16.30
CA SER A 167 -4.96 3.30 -15.97
C SER A 167 -5.72 2.14 -15.33
N ARG A 168 -6.72 2.46 -14.49
CA ARG A 168 -7.59 1.47 -13.87
C ARG A 168 -9.05 1.70 -14.24
N GLU A 169 -9.79 0.61 -14.44
CA GLU A 169 -11.21 0.56 -14.79
C GLU A 169 -11.95 -0.33 -13.79
N GLU A 170 -13.07 0.17 -13.19
CA GLU A 170 -13.94 -0.56 -12.25
C GLU A 170 -14.80 -1.61 -12.98
#